data_0d553ff2a57d8e562010d6eb593a8095
#
_entry.id   0d553ff2a57d8e562010d6eb593a8095
#
_cell.length_a   1.000
_cell.length_b   1.000
_cell.length_c   1.000
_cell.angle_alpha   90.00
_cell.angle_beta   90.00
_cell.angle_gamma   90.00
#
_symmetry.space_group_name_H-M   'P 1'
#
loop_
_entity.id
_entity.type
_entity.pdbx_description
1 polymer ?
#
loop_
_entity_poly.entity_id
_entity_poly.type
_entity_poly.pdbx_seq_one_letter_code
_entity_poly.pdbx_strand_id
1 'polypeptide(L)'
;MTEDKAAPANGSILVVGGGISGLTTALEAAEVGYEVFLVEKNPYLGGRVAQLNQYFPKLCPPSCGLEINFRRIKDNPKIKVFTQAEVEKVDGTPGSYDVSIKLSPRYVNENCTCCGDCTDVCETEISSDFNFEMNKIKGAYLPFEMAFPARYVISPQIIGTDDAQRCKEACKYDAIAAAGTIFVNISGA
;
A
#
# COMPACT_ATOMS: atom_id res chain seq x y z
N MET A 1 44.46 0.28 -7.65
CA MET A 1 43.03 0.68 -7.46
C MET A 1 42.39 -0.48 -6.75
N THR A 2 42.29 -0.41 -5.44
CA THR A 2 41.60 -1.41 -4.61
C THR A 2 40.11 -1.21 -4.77
N GLU A 3 39.42 -2.18 -5.37
CA GLU A 3 37.99 -2.26 -5.30
C GLU A 3 37.57 -2.39 -3.85
N ASP A 4 37.07 -1.32 -3.25
CA ASP A 4 36.29 -1.40 -2.03
C ASP A 4 35.06 -2.27 -2.31
N LYS A 5 35.16 -3.55 -2.02
CA LYS A 5 34.00 -4.41 -1.85
C LYS A 5 33.24 -3.85 -0.68
N ALA A 6 32.19 -3.10 -0.97
CA ALA A 6 31.20 -2.73 0.03
C ALA A 6 30.81 -4.02 0.77
N ALA A 7 30.99 -4.01 2.08
CA ALA A 7 30.54 -5.10 2.93
C ALA A 7 29.07 -5.37 2.65
N PRO A 8 28.60 -6.63 2.65
CA PRO A 8 27.19 -6.91 2.48
C PRO A 8 26.43 -6.11 3.53
N ALA A 9 25.53 -5.27 3.07
CA ALA A 9 24.71 -4.46 3.95
C ALA A 9 23.79 -5.40 4.75
N ASN A 10 24.16 -5.66 5.99
CA ASN A 10 23.37 -6.42 6.96
C ASN A 10 22.31 -5.53 7.62
N GLY A 11 21.93 -4.45 6.96
CA GLY A 11 20.98 -3.48 7.48
C GLY A 11 19.66 -3.55 6.75
N SER A 12 18.62 -3.09 7.44
CA SER A 12 17.31 -2.81 6.85
C SER A 12 17.12 -1.30 6.68
N ILE A 13 16.29 -0.92 5.72
CA ILE A 13 15.97 0.48 5.42
C ILE A 13 14.47 0.66 5.51
N LEU A 14 14.04 1.65 6.29
CA LEU A 14 12.66 2.10 6.31
C LEU A 14 12.47 3.24 5.29
N VAL A 15 11.54 3.06 4.37
CA VAL A 15 11.10 4.08 3.42
C VAL A 15 9.69 4.52 3.78
N VAL A 16 9.51 5.79 4.11
CA VAL A 16 8.20 6.36 4.48
C VAL A 16 7.63 7.13 3.31
N GLY A 17 6.50 6.66 2.80
CA GLY A 17 5.78 7.19 1.66
C GLY A 17 5.95 6.35 0.39
N GLY A 18 4.83 5.83 -0.12
CA GLY A 18 4.75 4.97 -1.32
C GLY A 18 4.54 5.76 -2.62
N GLY A 19 4.90 7.04 -2.67
CA GLY A 19 4.93 7.83 -3.90
C GLY A 19 6.09 7.42 -4.82
N ILE A 20 6.21 8.06 -6.00
CA ILE A 20 7.23 7.69 -6.99
C ILE A 20 8.65 7.72 -6.42
N SER A 21 8.99 8.70 -5.59
CA SER A 21 10.31 8.78 -4.96
C SER A 21 10.55 7.63 -4.01
N GLY A 22 9.57 7.30 -3.13
CA GLY A 22 9.69 6.17 -2.21
C GLY A 22 9.77 4.83 -2.93
N LEU A 23 8.98 4.64 -3.99
CA LEU A 23 9.06 3.44 -4.84
C LEU A 23 10.46 3.26 -5.44
N THR A 24 11.02 4.35 -6.02
CA THR A 24 12.36 4.33 -6.60
C THR A 24 13.42 4.03 -5.54
N THR A 25 13.37 4.72 -4.40
CA THR A 25 14.30 4.49 -3.28
C THR A 25 14.23 3.06 -2.78
N ALA A 26 13.02 2.52 -2.60
CA ALA A 26 12.84 1.14 -2.14
C ALA A 26 13.42 0.11 -3.12
N LEU A 27 13.20 0.32 -4.42
CA LEU A 27 13.73 -0.56 -5.45
C LEU A 27 15.26 -0.52 -5.52
N GLU A 28 15.85 0.68 -5.58
CA GLU A 28 17.30 0.85 -5.63
C GLU A 28 17.99 0.27 -4.39
N ALA A 29 17.44 0.54 -3.19
CA ALA A 29 17.97 -0.01 -1.96
C ALA A 29 17.92 -1.55 -1.92
N ALA A 30 16.82 -2.13 -2.37
CA ALA A 30 16.67 -3.59 -2.41
C ALA A 30 17.59 -4.24 -3.46
N GLU A 31 17.83 -3.59 -4.60
CA GLU A 31 18.78 -4.06 -5.63
C GLU A 31 20.22 -4.05 -5.15
N VAL A 32 20.61 -3.09 -4.31
CA VAL A 32 21.93 -3.05 -3.68
C VAL A 32 22.06 -4.10 -2.55
N GLY A 33 20.94 -4.67 -2.10
CA GLY A 33 20.95 -5.81 -1.18
C GLY A 33 20.30 -5.59 0.18
N TYR A 34 19.83 -4.40 0.49
CA TYR A 34 19.14 -4.11 1.75
C TYR A 34 17.76 -4.78 1.83
N GLU A 35 17.32 -5.13 3.04
CA GLU A 35 15.92 -5.37 3.32
C GLU A 35 15.20 -4.03 3.45
N VAL A 36 14.06 -3.87 2.78
CA VAL A 36 13.35 -2.60 2.72
C VAL A 36 11.94 -2.75 3.27
N PHE A 37 11.59 -1.88 4.20
CA PHE A 37 10.24 -1.73 4.73
C PHE A 37 9.64 -0.45 4.13
N LEU A 38 8.66 -0.59 3.24
CA LEU A 38 7.98 0.54 2.60
C LEU A 38 6.63 0.77 3.28
N VAL A 39 6.49 1.93 3.92
CA VAL A 39 5.30 2.34 4.68
C VAL A 39 4.53 3.41 3.93
N GLU A 40 3.25 3.19 3.65
CA GLU A 40 2.37 4.12 2.96
C GLU A 40 1.03 4.27 3.72
N LYS A 41 0.60 5.50 3.96
CA LYS A 41 -0.65 5.80 4.65
C LYS A 41 -1.90 5.46 3.85
N ASN A 42 -1.83 5.65 2.53
CA ASN A 42 -2.93 5.32 1.64
C ASN A 42 -3.08 3.80 1.47
N PRO A 43 -4.26 3.32 1.06
CA PRO A 43 -4.45 1.90 0.74
C PRO A 43 -3.78 1.46 -0.56
N TYR A 44 -3.02 2.34 -1.22
CA TYR A 44 -2.36 2.09 -2.50
C TYR A 44 -1.01 2.81 -2.58
N LEU A 45 -0.13 2.30 -3.45
CA LEU A 45 1.14 2.93 -3.82
C LEU A 45 0.98 3.83 -5.05
N GLY A 46 1.96 4.68 -5.30
CA GLY A 46 2.03 5.60 -6.46
C GLY A 46 1.81 7.06 -6.09
N GLY A 47 1.23 7.33 -4.91
CA GLY A 47 1.03 8.68 -4.39
C GLY A 47 0.29 9.59 -5.37
N ARG A 48 0.67 10.87 -5.42
CA ARG A 48 0.03 11.86 -6.31
C ARG A 48 0.19 11.56 -7.79
N VAL A 49 1.25 10.86 -8.18
CA VAL A 49 1.48 10.50 -9.59
C VAL A 49 0.38 9.57 -10.08
N ALA A 50 -0.08 8.63 -9.24
CA ALA A 50 -1.21 7.75 -9.59
C ALA A 50 -2.52 8.50 -9.86
N GLN A 51 -2.68 9.69 -9.27
CA GLN A 51 -3.89 10.53 -9.40
C GLN A 51 -3.86 11.46 -10.64
N LEU A 52 -2.74 11.52 -11.37
CA LEU A 52 -2.63 12.33 -12.58
C LEU A 52 -3.26 11.60 -13.77
N ASN A 53 -3.97 12.35 -14.63
CA ASN A 53 -4.45 11.80 -15.89
C ASN A 53 -3.28 11.55 -16.87
N GLN A 54 -2.41 12.54 -17.03
CA GLN A 54 -1.22 12.49 -17.88
C GLN A 54 -0.11 13.32 -17.26
N TYR A 55 1.15 12.99 -17.56
CA TYR A 55 2.29 13.76 -17.10
C TYR A 55 3.24 14.18 -18.22
N PHE A 56 3.80 15.36 -18.07
CA PHE A 56 4.77 15.95 -18.99
C PHE A 56 6.11 15.19 -18.93
N PRO A 57 6.88 15.08 -20.03
CA PRO A 57 6.60 15.63 -21.37
C PRO A 57 5.86 14.69 -22.32
N LYS A 58 5.79 13.39 -22.01
CA LYS A 58 5.26 12.36 -22.93
C LYS A 58 3.74 12.35 -23.01
N LEU A 59 3.05 13.03 -22.08
CA LEU A 59 1.59 13.01 -21.95
C LEU A 59 1.01 11.58 -21.87
N CYS A 60 1.78 10.70 -21.24
CA CYS A 60 1.34 9.34 -20.97
C CYS A 60 0.57 9.29 -19.65
N PRO A 61 -0.37 8.35 -19.50
CA PRO A 61 -0.93 8.04 -18.19
C PRO A 61 0.17 7.54 -17.23
N PRO A 62 0.12 7.86 -15.94
CA PRO A 62 1.12 7.43 -14.97
C PRO A 62 1.16 5.91 -14.77
N SER A 63 0.05 5.22 -15.08
CA SER A 63 -0.05 3.76 -15.04
C SER A 63 1.09 3.06 -15.79
N CYS A 64 1.54 3.61 -16.91
CA CYS A 64 2.61 3.03 -17.72
C CYS A 64 3.94 2.86 -16.95
N GLY A 65 4.33 3.87 -16.14
CA GLY A 65 5.55 3.79 -15.33
C GLY A 65 5.34 3.08 -13.99
N LEU A 66 4.17 3.27 -13.38
CA LEU A 66 3.83 2.65 -12.10
C LEU A 66 3.70 1.14 -12.20
N GLU A 67 3.13 0.61 -13.29
CA GLU A 67 3.02 -0.84 -13.52
C GLU A 67 4.38 -1.53 -13.43
N ILE A 68 5.39 -0.98 -14.07
CA ILE A 68 6.76 -1.52 -14.04
C ILE A 68 7.29 -1.56 -12.61
N ASN A 69 7.13 -0.47 -11.86
CA ASN A 69 7.59 -0.39 -10.48
C ASN A 69 6.83 -1.34 -9.56
N PHE A 70 5.51 -1.45 -9.70
CA PHE A 70 4.70 -2.37 -8.91
C PHE A 70 5.07 -3.83 -9.16
N ARG A 71 5.36 -4.20 -10.42
CA ARG A 71 5.82 -5.54 -10.77
C ARG A 71 7.19 -5.82 -10.14
N ARG A 72 8.16 -4.91 -10.25
CA ARG A 72 9.47 -5.03 -9.62
C ARG A 72 9.37 -5.17 -8.09
N ILE A 73 8.50 -4.40 -7.44
CA ILE A 73 8.26 -4.50 -5.98
C ILE A 73 7.65 -5.85 -5.63
N LYS A 74 6.63 -6.29 -6.36
CA LYS A 74 5.96 -7.57 -6.12
C LYS A 74 6.91 -8.75 -6.22
N ASP A 75 7.83 -8.71 -7.19
CA ASP A 75 8.76 -9.80 -7.48
C ASP A 75 10.01 -9.75 -6.59
N ASN A 76 10.22 -8.69 -5.82
CA ASN A 76 11.39 -8.54 -4.96
C ASN A 76 11.10 -8.94 -3.50
N PRO A 77 11.62 -10.10 -3.03
CA PRO A 77 11.33 -10.59 -1.68
C PRO A 77 11.95 -9.75 -0.56
N LYS A 78 12.87 -8.84 -0.89
CA LYS A 78 13.49 -7.94 0.09
C LYS A 78 12.64 -6.72 0.41
N ILE A 79 11.59 -6.46 -0.36
CA ILE A 79 10.71 -5.31 -0.13
C ILE A 79 9.42 -5.76 0.56
N LYS A 80 9.23 -5.31 1.79
CA LYS A 80 8.00 -5.51 2.55
C LYS A 80 7.17 -4.24 2.51
N VAL A 81 5.95 -4.35 1.96
CA VAL A 81 5.05 -3.20 1.77
C VAL A 81 3.96 -3.20 2.82
N PHE A 82 3.82 -2.07 3.51
CA PHE A 82 2.75 -1.79 4.46
C PHE A 82 1.92 -0.61 3.96
N THR A 83 0.71 -0.87 3.51
CA THR A 83 -0.28 0.15 3.14
C THR A 83 -1.28 0.37 4.27
N GLN A 84 -1.94 1.53 4.29
CA GLN A 84 -2.76 1.98 5.42
C GLN A 84 -1.96 2.01 6.72
N ALA A 85 -0.69 2.38 6.62
CA ALA A 85 0.29 2.31 7.68
C ALA A 85 0.95 3.66 7.93
N GLU A 86 1.12 4.00 9.20
CA GLU A 86 1.76 5.23 9.64
C GLU A 86 2.84 4.92 10.67
N VAL A 87 3.95 5.66 10.61
CA VAL A 87 4.99 5.59 11.63
C VAL A 87 4.47 6.30 12.87
N GLU A 88 4.39 5.57 13.98
CA GLU A 88 3.89 6.10 15.25
C GLU A 88 5.03 6.54 16.17
N LYS A 89 6.11 5.77 16.21
CA LYS A 89 7.24 6.04 17.08
C LYS A 89 8.55 5.61 16.43
N VAL A 90 9.60 6.38 16.66
CA VAL A 90 10.96 6.06 16.27
C VAL A 90 11.86 6.23 17.49
N ASP A 91 12.51 5.17 17.92
CA ASP A 91 13.48 5.14 19.01
C ASP A 91 14.85 4.70 18.47
N GLY A 92 15.91 4.91 19.26
CA GLY A 92 17.25 4.45 18.91
C GLY A 92 18.16 5.54 18.37
N THR A 93 19.21 5.12 17.67
CA THR A 93 20.25 5.98 17.13
C THR A 93 20.57 5.61 15.67
N PRO A 94 21.25 6.49 14.90
CA PRO A 94 21.64 6.18 13.54
C PRO A 94 22.35 4.83 13.42
N GLY A 95 21.79 3.96 12.55
CA GLY A 95 22.26 2.59 12.34
C GLY A 95 21.60 1.52 13.23
N SER A 96 20.76 1.92 14.18
CA SER A 96 20.01 1.01 15.05
C SER A 96 18.71 1.66 15.55
N TYR A 97 17.77 1.86 14.63
CA TYR A 97 16.45 2.37 14.95
C TYR A 97 15.48 1.24 15.25
N ASP A 98 14.60 1.49 16.23
CA ASP A 98 13.41 0.71 16.50
C ASP A 98 12.18 1.54 16.11
N VAL A 99 11.42 1.08 15.13
CA VAL A 99 10.30 1.83 14.58
C VAL A 99 8.99 1.09 14.80
N SER A 100 8.05 1.76 15.45
CA SER A 100 6.68 1.27 15.62
C SER A 100 5.78 1.81 14.50
N ILE A 101 5.13 0.90 13.80
CA ILE A 101 4.20 1.22 12.71
C ILE A 101 2.80 0.81 13.15
N LYS A 102 1.86 1.74 13.00
CA LYS A 102 0.43 1.50 13.19
C LYS A 102 -0.21 1.18 11.85
N LEU A 103 -0.81 0.00 11.72
CA LEU A 103 -1.58 -0.40 10.55
C LEU A 103 -3.08 -0.20 10.82
N SER A 104 -3.72 0.58 9.98
CA SER A 104 -5.17 0.69 9.95
C SER A 104 -5.77 -0.50 9.19
N PRO A 105 -6.90 -1.04 9.62
CA PRO A 105 -7.47 -2.23 9.02
C PRO A 105 -8.02 -1.95 7.62
N ARG A 106 -7.66 -2.79 6.67
CA ARG A 106 -8.24 -2.80 5.32
C ARG A 106 -9.56 -3.57 5.28
N TYR A 107 -9.78 -4.44 6.25
CA TYR A 107 -10.87 -5.42 6.33
C TYR A 107 -10.94 -6.41 5.16
N VAL A 108 -9.92 -6.46 4.33
CA VAL A 108 -9.80 -7.38 3.19
C VAL A 108 -8.42 -8.03 3.21
N ASN A 109 -8.39 -9.35 3.26
CA ASN A 109 -7.17 -10.15 3.32
C ASN A 109 -6.58 -10.46 1.91
N GLU A 110 -5.58 -11.33 1.87
CA GLU A 110 -4.83 -11.68 0.64
C GLU A 110 -5.61 -12.55 -0.35
N ASN A 111 -6.71 -13.14 0.09
CA ASN A 111 -7.56 -13.98 -0.78
C ASN A 111 -8.38 -13.13 -1.77
N CYS A 112 -8.35 -11.80 -1.67
CA CYS A 112 -9.08 -10.92 -2.57
C CYS A 112 -8.55 -11.01 -4.01
N THR A 113 -9.44 -11.35 -4.93
CA THR A 113 -9.15 -11.46 -6.37
C THR A 113 -9.57 -10.24 -7.18
N CYS A 114 -10.03 -9.17 -6.51
CA CYS A 114 -10.57 -7.98 -7.17
C CYS A 114 -11.77 -8.23 -8.09
N CYS A 115 -12.63 -9.21 -7.76
CA CYS A 115 -13.79 -9.58 -8.60
C CYS A 115 -14.89 -8.49 -8.68
N GLY A 116 -15.01 -7.62 -7.67
CA GLY A 116 -16.02 -6.55 -7.65
C GLY A 116 -17.32 -6.89 -6.93
N ASP A 117 -17.62 -8.16 -6.67
CA ASP A 117 -18.89 -8.62 -6.09
C ASP A 117 -19.29 -7.83 -4.82
N CYS A 118 -18.32 -7.44 -4.00
CA CYS A 118 -18.57 -6.65 -2.78
C CYS A 118 -19.00 -5.20 -3.06
N THR A 119 -18.52 -4.61 -4.17
CA THR A 119 -18.95 -3.26 -4.58
C THR A 119 -20.39 -3.27 -5.11
N ASP A 120 -20.75 -4.31 -5.85
CA ASP A 120 -22.07 -4.41 -6.48
C ASP A 120 -23.19 -4.48 -5.45
N VAL A 121 -22.95 -5.10 -4.29
CA VAL A 121 -23.95 -5.24 -3.21
C VAL A 121 -23.90 -4.10 -2.18
N CYS A 122 -22.88 -3.26 -2.22
CA CYS A 122 -22.73 -2.13 -1.31
C CYS A 122 -23.61 -0.96 -1.77
N GLU A 123 -24.49 -0.47 -0.90
CA GLU A 123 -25.36 0.66 -1.20
C GLU A 123 -24.77 2.00 -0.73
N THR A 124 -24.06 1.98 0.40
CA THR A 124 -23.48 3.19 0.99
C THR A 124 -22.44 3.82 0.08
N GLU A 125 -22.57 5.10 -0.16
CA GLU A 125 -21.62 5.91 -0.92
C GLU A 125 -20.78 6.77 0.02
N ILE A 126 -19.49 6.85 -0.29
CA ILE A 126 -18.49 7.66 0.43
C ILE A 126 -17.79 8.60 -0.55
N SER A 127 -17.17 9.66 -0.07
CA SER A 127 -16.32 10.52 -0.89
C SER A 127 -15.05 9.79 -1.31
N SER A 128 -14.61 10.00 -2.54
CA SER A 128 -13.38 9.39 -3.09
C SER A 128 -12.14 10.19 -2.73
N ASP A 129 -11.36 9.72 -1.77
CA ASP A 129 -10.07 10.34 -1.43
C ASP A 129 -9.09 10.32 -2.62
N PHE A 130 -9.15 9.27 -3.45
CA PHE A 130 -8.31 9.17 -4.64
C PHE A 130 -8.57 10.31 -5.62
N ASN A 131 -9.81 10.72 -5.77
CA ASN A 131 -10.22 11.82 -6.67
C ASN A 131 -10.52 13.13 -5.91
N PHE A 132 -9.79 13.38 -4.82
CA PHE A 132 -9.90 14.63 -4.05
C PHE A 132 -11.35 14.96 -3.62
N GLU A 133 -12.12 13.94 -3.25
CA GLU A 133 -13.53 14.05 -2.85
C GLU A 133 -14.49 14.62 -3.92
N MET A 134 -14.02 14.74 -5.17
CA MET A 134 -14.83 15.32 -6.27
C MET A 134 -15.93 14.39 -6.79
N ASN A 135 -15.90 13.11 -6.43
CA ASN A 135 -16.95 12.14 -6.74
C ASN A 135 -17.20 11.21 -5.56
N LYS A 136 -18.30 10.46 -5.65
CA LYS A 136 -18.61 9.40 -4.70
C LYS A 136 -18.25 8.03 -5.27
N ILE A 137 -17.88 7.14 -4.37
CA ILE A 137 -17.60 5.73 -4.61
C ILE A 137 -18.37 4.88 -3.59
N LYS A 138 -18.45 3.59 -3.80
CA LYS A 138 -19.06 2.67 -2.84
C LYS A 138 -18.19 2.49 -1.59
N GLY A 139 -18.80 2.12 -0.46
CA GLY A 139 -18.09 1.85 0.78
C GLY A 139 -17.15 0.63 0.72
N ALA A 140 -17.40 -0.30 -0.23
CA ALA A 140 -16.46 -1.33 -0.65
C ALA A 140 -15.87 -0.91 -2.01
N TYR A 141 -14.57 -0.63 -2.07
CA TYR A 141 -13.97 -0.04 -3.27
C TYR A 141 -12.56 -0.53 -3.57
N LEU A 142 -12.19 -0.46 -4.84
CA LEU A 142 -10.80 -0.50 -5.28
C LEU A 142 -10.35 0.96 -5.51
N PRO A 143 -9.23 1.42 -4.95
CA PRO A 143 -8.81 2.82 -5.08
C PRO A 143 -8.71 3.32 -6.52
N PHE A 144 -8.16 2.50 -7.41
CA PHE A 144 -8.13 2.66 -8.87
C PHE A 144 -7.78 1.31 -9.51
N GLU A 145 -8.02 1.15 -10.81
CA GLU A 145 -7.93 -0.13 -11.51
C GLU A 145 -6.58 -0.86 -11.38
N MET A 146 -5.48 -0.10 -11.29
CA MET A 146 -4.12 -0.63 -11.14
C MET A 146 -3.55 -0.47 -9.73
N ALA A 147 -4.41 -0.35 -8.73
CA ALA A 147 -3.97 -0.18 -7.35
C ALA A 147 -3.06 -1.34 -6.90
N PHE A 148 -1.95 -0.98 -6.28
CA PHE A 148 -1.08 -1.96 -5.63
C PHE A 148 -1.01 -1.68 -4.11
N PRO A 149 -1.26 -2.67 -3.27
CA PRO A 149 -1.66 -4.05 -3.58
C PRO A 149 -3.04 -4.13 -4.21
N ALA A 150 -3.21 -5.08 -5.16
CA ALA A 150 -4.48 -5.31 -5.84
C ALA A 150 -5.47 -5.98 -4.89
N ARG A 151 -6.11 -5.20 -4.07
CA ARG A 151 -7.10 -5.63 -3.06
C ARG A 151 -8.12 -4.52 -2.83
N TYR A 152 -9.37 -4.91 -2.66
CA TYR A 152 -10.42 -4.00 -2.24
C TYR A 152 -10.15 -3.42 -0.84
N VAL A 153 -10.85 -2.36 -0.54
CA VAL A 153 -10.88 -1.71 0.78
C VAL A 153 -12.33 -1.65 1.23
N ILE A 154 -12.59 -2.03 2.46
CA ILE A 154 -13.87 -1.76 3.12
C ILE A 154 -13.71 -0.49 3.95
N SER A 155 -14.52 0.52 3.67
CA SER A 155 -14.49 1.75 4.43
C SER A 155 -14.86 1.51 5.89
N PRO A 156 -14.14 2.11 6.85
CA PRO A 156 -14.56 2.09 8.25
C PRO A 156 -15.99 2.60 8.48
N GLN A 157 -16.51 3.44 7.58
CA GLN A 157 -17.86 4.02 7.69
C GLN A 157 -18.98 2.98 7.54
N ILE A 158 -18.73 1.87 6.86
CA ILE A 158 -19.73 0.81 6.70
C ILE A 158 -19.57 -0.34 7.68
N ILE A 159 -18.50 -0.33 8.50
CA ILE A 159 -18.27 -1.38 9.49
C ILE A 159 -19.37 -1.33 10.55
N GLY A 160 -19.97 -2.49 10.82
CA GLY A 160 -21.10 -2.63 11.74
C GLY A 160 -22.46 -2.29 11.14
N THR A 161 -22.54 -2.00 9.84
CA THR A 161 -23.78 -1.82 9.09
C THR A 161 -24.18 -3.07 8.30
N ASP A 162 -25.40 -3.09 7.79
CA ASP A 162 -25.90 -4.17 6.91
C ASP A 162 -25.07 -4.28 5.63
N ASP A 163 -24.49 -3.17 5.15
CA ASP A 163 -23.60 -3.17 3.99
C ASP A 163 -22.36 -4.00 4.18
N ALA A 164 -21.71 -3.90 5.35
CA ALA A 164 -20.53 -4.72 5.65
C ALA A 164 -20.89 -6.21 5.65
N GLN A 165 -22.08 -6.55 6.17
CA GLN A 165 -22.55 -7.94 6.17
C GLN A 165 -22.83 -8.44 4.77
N ARG A 166 -23.53 -7.65 3.93
CA ARG A 166 -23.78 -7.97 2.52
C ARG A 166 -22.48 -8.17 1.73
N CYS A 167 -21.53 -7.26 1.91
CA CYS A 167 -20.20 -7.39 1.28
C CYS A 167 -19.50 -8.69 1.66
N LYS A 168 -19.57 -9.08 2.96
CA LYS A 168 -18.97 -10.31 3.45
C LYS A 168 -19.64 -11.55 2.84
N GLU A 169 -20.98 -11.57 2.80
CA GLU A 169 -21.76 -12.68 2.22
C GLU A 169 -21.55 -12.83 0.71
N ALA A 170 -21.39 -11.73 -0.01
CA ALA A 170 -21.11 -11.73 -1.44
C ALA A 170 -19.68 -12.23 -1.78
N CYS A 171 -18.76 -12.22 -0.80
CA CYS A 171 -17.38 -12.58 -1.04
C CYS A 171 -17.17 -14.10 -1.13
N LYS A 172 -17.04 -14.64 -2.34
CA LYS A 172 -16.83 -16.06 -2.62
C LYS A 172 -15.46 -16.59 -2.16
N TYR A 173 -14.52 -15.70 -1.85
CA TYR A 173 -13.13 -16.03 -1.51
C TYR A 173 -12.83 -15.89 -0.02
N ASP A 174 -13.84 -15.60 0.80
CA ASP A 174 -13.69 -15.34 2.23
C ASP A 174 -12.59 -14.28 2.52
N ALA A 175 -12.51 -13.27 1.64
CA ALA A 175 -11.50 -12.25 1.72
C ALA A 175 -11.86 -11.12 2.69
N ILE A 176 -13.14 -10.96 3.07
CA ILE A 176 -13.61 -9.89 3.95
C ILE A 176 -13.70 -10.40 5.38
N ALA A 177 -12.88 -9.85 6.25
CA ALA A 177 -12.80 -10.23 7.65
C ALA A 177 -12.80 -8.99 8.56
N ALA A 178 -13.38 -9.13 9.75
CA ALA A 178 -13.20 -8.13 10.79
C ALA A 178 -11.75 -8.17 11.27
N ALA A 179 -11.02 -7.09 11.08
CA ALA A 179 -9.66 -6.93 11.56
C ALA A 179 -9.56 -5.68 12.42
N GLY A 180 -8.82 -5.73 13.50
CA GLY A 180 -8.48 -4.57 14.31
C GLY A 180 -7.22 -3.86 13.80
N THR A 181 -6.91 -2.71 14.39
CA THR A 181 -5.62 -2.04 14.20
C THR A 181 -4.48 -2.94 14.68
N ILE A 182 -3.43 -3.07 13.89
CA ILE A 182 -2.26 -3.87 14.21
C ILE A 182 -1.05 -2.95 14.36
N PHE A 183 -0.19 -3.25 15.33
CA PHE A 183 1.10 -2.59 15.51
C PHE A 183 2.21 -3.53 15.09
N VAL A 184 3.12 -3.04 14.27
CA VAL A 184 4.30 -3.77 13.81
C VAL A 184 5.55 -3.01 14.25
N ASN A 185 6.48 -3.71 14.89
CA ASN A 185 7.78 -3.15 15.25
C ASN A 185 8.84 -3.62 14.26
N ILE A 186 9.63 -2.68 13.76
CA ILE A 186 10.79 -2.92 12.90
C ILE A 186 12.02 -2.51 13.70
N SER A 187 12.88 -3.48 14.01
CA SER A 187 14.10 -3.25 14.77
C SER A 187 15.31 -3.34 13.83
N GLY A 188 16.30 -2.46 14.02
CA GLY A 188 17.55 -2.43 13.26
C GLY A 188 17.41 -1.82 11.86
N ALA A 189 16.47 -0.92 11.66
CA ALA A 189 16.31 -0.16 10.41
C ALA A 189 17.20 1.09 10.35
#